data_b9a05c08732ce7a74df1913d6adadd9c
#
_entry.id   b9a05c08732ce7a74df1913d6adadd9c
#
_cell.length_a   1.000
_cell.length_b   1.000
_cell.length_c   1.000
_cell.angle_alpha   90.00
_cell.angle_beta   90.00
_cell.angle_gamma   90.00
#
_symmetry.space_group_name_H-M   'P 1'
#
loop_
_entity.id
_entity.type
_entity.pdbx_description
1 polymer ?
#
loop_
_entity_poly.entity_id
_entity_poly.type
_entity_poly.pdbx_seq_one_letter_code
_entity_poly.pdbx_strand_id
1 'polypeptide(L)'
;FTYGKDEKVDVAMRVIADHLRAIAFSIADGQLPSNAKAGYVIRRILRRAVRYAYTFLGQREAFLCRLVPTLVEEMGGAYPELKAQQVLIGRVMQEEEESFLRTLSTGINMLEGVISQTKQEGKKTVDGEKAFTLFDTYGFPLDLTELICHENGLEVDEEGFNTEMQKQKER
;
A
#
# COMPACT_ATOMS: atom_id res chain seq x y z
N PHE A 1 7.35 -3.26 19.14
CA PHE A 1 8.58 -2.74 18.50
C PHE A 1 8.97 -1.39 19.09
N THR A 2 10.27 -1.15 19.17
CA THR A 2 10.82 0.10 19.72
C THR A 2 11.61 0.82 18.62
N TYR A 3 11.29 2.09 18.40
CA TYR A 3 12.02 2.92 17.43
C TYR A 3 13.49 3.04 17.83
N GLY A 4 14.37 2.95 16.86
CA GLY A 4 15.82 3.05 17.08
C GLY A 4 16.55 1.73 17.28
N LYS A 5 15.82 0.59 17.28
CA LYS A 5 16.40 -0.74 17.50
C LYS A 5 16.62 -1.55 16.22
N ASP A 6 15.87 -1.29 15.17
CA ASP A 6 15.93 -2.03 13.91
C ASP A 6 15.66 -1.06 12.77
N GLU A 7 16.57 -0.98 11.80
CA GLU A 7 16.46 -0.04 10.67
C GLU A 7 15.21 -0.25 9.84
N LYS A 8 14.87 -1.51 9.53
CA LYS A 8 13.68 -1.81 8.72
C LYS A 8 12.39 -1.44 9.44
N VAL A 9 12.33 -1.69 10.73
CA VAL A 9 11.21 -1.29 11.59
C VAL A 9 11.11 0.23 11.65
N ASP A 10 12.23 0.92 11.81
CA ASP A 10 12.27 2.39 11.86
C ASP A 10 11.77 3.02 10.56
N VAL A 11 12.20 2.48 9.41
CA VAL A 11 11.73 2.94 8.10
C VAL A 11 10.23 2.72 7.99
N ALA A 12 9.73 1.56 8.38
CA ALA A 12 8.31 1.25 8.34
C ALA A 12 7.51 2.22 9.21
N MET A 13 7.97 2.52 10.42
CA MET A 13 7.31 3.47 11.30
C MET A 13 7.24 4.87 10.69
N ARG A 14 8.34 5.33 10.07
CA ARG A 14 8.37 6.65 9.41
C ARG A 14 7.44 6.72 8.22
N VAL A 15 7.46 5.68 7.38
CA VAL A 15 6.57 5.60 6.21
C VAL A 15 5.11 5.63 6.65
N ILE A 16 4.76 4.85 7.66
CA ILE A 16 3.40 4.79 8.18
C ILE A 16 2.97 6.16 8.72
N ALA A 17 3.82 6.82 9.51
CA ALA A 17 3.50 8.13 10.08
C ALA A 17 3.27 9.17 8.99
N ASP A 18 4.14 9.22 7.97
CA ASP A 18 4.02 10.16 6.87
C ASP A 18 2.78 9.89 6.02
N HIS A 19 2.54 8.61 5.71
CA HIS A 19 1.39 8.22 4.88
C HIS A 19 0.06 8.41 5.63
N LEU A 20 0.05 8.15 6.93
CA LEU A 20 -1.14 8.36 7.75
C LEU A 20 -1.64 9.81 7.66
N ARG A 21 -0.73 10.77 7.77
CA ARG A 21 -1.07 12.19 7.65
C ARG A 21 -1.65 12.51 6.28
N ALA A 22 -0.96 12.09 5.22
CA ALA A 22 -1.40 12.34 3.86
C ALA A 22 -2.79 11.76 3.60
N ILE A 23 -3.02 10.53 4.03
CA ILE A 23 -4.29 9.83 3.84
C ILE A 23 -5.41 10.53 4.63
N ALA A 24 -5.17 10.83 5.90
CA ALA A 24 -6.17 11.45 6.76
C ALA A 24 -6.60 12.82 6.24
N PHE A 25 -5.65 13.65 5.82
CA PHE A 25 -5.96 14.97 5.25
C PHE A 25 -6.74 14.85 3.93
N SER A 26 -6.36 13.90 3.07
CA SER A 26 -7.07 13.68 1.80
C SER A 26 -8.51 13.25 2.03
N ILE A 27 -8.75 12.35 2.97
CA ILE A 27 -10.12 11.90 3.30
C ILE A 27 -10.90 13.04 3.92
N ALA A 28 -10.30 13.82 4.81
CA ALA A 28 -10.93 14.99 5.41
C ALA A 28 -11.36 16.00 4.35
N ASP A 29 -10.61 16.13 3.25
CA ASP A 29 -10.93 17.01 2.12
C ASP A 29 -11.98 16.39 1.17
N GLY A 30 -12.52 15.22 1.48
CA GLY A 30 -13.56 14.58 0.69
C GLY A 30 -13.08 13.58 -0.35
N GLN A 31 -11.79 13.28 -0.39
CA GLN A 31 -11.24 12.28 -1.32
C GLN A 31 -11.37 10.89 -0.71
N LEU A 32 -11.91 9.93 -1.48
CA LEU A 32 -12.04 8.54 -1.03
C LEU A 32 -11.17 7.61 -1.90
N PRO A 33 -10.65 6.51 -1.31
CA PRO A 33 -9.89 5.52 -2.10
C PRO A 33 -10.74 4.97 -3.25
N SER A 34 -10.15 4.88 -4.44
CA SER A 34 -10.83 4.36 -5.61
C SER A 34 -9.82 3.88 -6.65
N ASN A 35 -10.32 3.38 -7.79
CA ASN A 35 -9.47 2.90 -8.88
C ASN A 35 -9.06 4.01 -9.86
N ALA A 36 -9.44 5.26 -9.63
CA ALA A 36 -9.21 6.34 -10.58
C ALA A 36 -8.84 7.66 -9.91
N LYS A 37 -8.02 8.44 -10.60
CA LYS A 37 -7.67 9.83 -10.25
C LYS A 37 -7.10 9.96 -8.83
N ALA A 38 -7.53 10.98 -8.09
CA ALA A 38 -7.05 11.27 -6.74
C ALA A 38 -7.33 10.12 -5.77
N GLY A 39 -8.47 9.44 -5.92
CA GLY A 39 -8.81 8.28 -5.10
C GLY A 39 -7.84 7.11 -5.28
N TYR A 40 -7.32 6.93 -6.49
CA TYR A 40 -6.30 5.92 -6.75
C TYR A 40 -4.98 6.26 -6.06
N VAL A 41 -4.61 7.53 -6.03
CA VAL A 41 -3.40 7.98 -5.32
C VAL A 41 -3.52 7.65 -3.83
N ILE A 42 -4.67 7.91 -3.22
CA ILE A 42 -4.93 7.60 -1.81
C ILE A 42 -4.82 6.08 -1.57
N ARG A 43 -5.43 5.29 -2.45
CA ARG A 43 -5.39 3.82 -2.36
C ARG A 43 -3.95 3.31 -2.44
N ARG A 44 -3.15 3.84 -3.35
CA ARG A 44 -1.74 3.49 -3.50
C ARG A 44 -0.96 3.74 -2.21
N ILE A 45 -1.11 4.93 -1.64
CA ILE A 45 -0.41 5.34 -0.42
C ILE A 45 -0.84 4.46 0.75
N LEU A 46 -2.15 4.24 0.89
CA LEU A 46 -2.69 3.43 1.97
C LEU A 46 -2.23 1.97 1.89
N ARG A 47 -2.31 1.35 0.72
CA ARG A 47 -1.88 -0.04 0.55
C ARG A 47 -0.40 -0.23 0.76
N ARG A 48 0.41 0.75 0.38
CA ARG A 48 1.84 0.76 0.67
C ARG A 48 2.10 0.76 2.19
N ALA A 49 1.41 1.60 2.92
CA ALA A 49 1.53 1.66 4.39
C ALA A 49 1.05 0.36 5.05
N VAL A 50 -0.04 -0.24 4.57
CA VAL A 50 -0.54 -1.53 5.05
C VAL A 50 0.52 -2.62 4.87
N ARG A 51 1.16 -2.65 3.72
CA ARG A 51 2.23 -3.63 3.47
C ARG A 51 3.42 -3.43 4.43
N TYR A 52 3.83 -2.19 4.69
CA TYR A 52 4.90 -1.93 5.66
C TYR A 52 4.52 -2.44 7.05
N ALA A 53 3.30 -2.17 7.49
CA ALA A 53 2.83 -2.64 8.78
C ALA A 53 2.77 -4.17 8.84
N TYR A 54 2.29 -4.81 7.78
CA TYR A 54 2.20 -6.27 7.69
C TYR A 54 3.58 -6.91 7.72
N THR A 55 4.48 -6.46 6.84
CA THR A 55 5.77 -7.11 6.63
C THR A 55 6.77 -6.83 7.77
N PHE A 56 6.85 -5.58 8.23
CA PHE A 56 7.92 -5.18 9.15
C PHE A 56 7.46 -5.00 10.59
N LEU A 57 6.17 -4.76 10.83
CA LEU A 57 5.63 -4.60 12.18
C LEU A 57 4.75 -5.77 12.62
N GLY A 58 4.59 -6.78 11.77
CA GLY A 58 3.83 -7.99 12.10
C GLY A 58 2.33 -7.78 12.28
N GLN A 59 1.78 -6.71 11.75
CA GLN A 59 0.35 -6.41 11.89
C GLN A 59 -0.48 -7.20 10.89
N ARG A 60 -1.40 -8.03 11.38
CA ARG A 60 -2.23 -8.93 10.56
C ARG A 60 -3.68 -8.47 10.43
N GLU A 61 -4.06 -7.48 11.21
CA GLU A 61 -5.40 -6.89 11.19
C GLU A 61 -5.30 -5.41 10.83
N ALA A 62 -6.44 -4.76 10.56
CA ALA A 62 -6.47 -3.33 10.28
C ALA A 62 -5.81 -2.57 11.43
N PHE A 63 -4.76 -1.84 11.12
CA PHE A 63 -3.87 -1.22 12.09
C PHE A 63 -3.83 0.30 11.97
N LEU A 64 -3.76 0.81 10.74
CA LEU A 64 -3.59 2.26 10.50
C LEU A 64 -4.78 3.05 11.04
N CYS A 65 -5.98 2.50 10.93
CA CYS A 65 -7.18 3.16 11.44
C CYS A 65 -7.14 3.38 12.94
N ARG A 66 -6.39 2.55 13.68
CA ARG A 66 -6.23 2.69 15.14
C ARG A 66 -5.32 3.88 15.51
N LEU A 67 -4.54 4.37 14.56
CA LEU A 67 -3.65 5.51 14.76
C LEU A 67 -4.35 6.86 14.53
N VAL A 68 -5.54 6.85 13.93
CA VAL A 68 -6.29 8.07 13.64
C VAL A 68 -6.59 8.89 14.90
N PRO A 69 -7.05 8.29 16.01
CA PRO A 69 -7.29 9.08 17.23
C PRO A 69 -6.03 9.81 17.72
N THR A 70 -4.88 9.17 17.66
CA THR A 70 -3.60 9.79 18.05
C THR A 70 -3.26 10.97 17.14
N LEU A 71 -3.45 10.81 15.84
CA LEU A 71 -3.21 11.89 14.87
C LEU A 71 -4.12 13.10 15.16
N VAL A 72 -5.40 12.83 15.41
CA VAL A 72 -6.37 13.89 15.73
C VAL A 72 -6.02 14.59 17.05
N GLU A 73 -5.56 13.84 18.05
CA GLU A 73 -5.12 14.39 19.32
C GLU A 73 -3.95 15.35 19.13
N GLU A 74 -2.97 14.98 18.31
CA GLU A 74 -1.78 15.79 18.08
C GLU A 74 -2.01 16.98 17.14
N MET A 75 -2.82 16.81 16.11
CA MET A 75 -2.95 17.79 15.02
C MET A 75 -4.35 18.45 14.95
N GLY A 76 -5.35 17.92 15.62
CA GLY A 76 -6.72 18.40 15.52
C GLY A 76 -6.92 19.83 15.99
N GLY A 77 -6.07 20.32 16.89
CA GLY A 77 -6.14 21.71 17.36
C GLY A 77 -5.80 22.73 16.28
N ALA A 78 -4.74 22.41 15.47
CA ALA A 78 -4.33 23.24 14.35
C ALA A 78 -5.17 22.98 13.10
N TYR A 79 -5.71 21.77 12.97
CA TYR A 79 -6.49 21.32 11.80
C TYR A 79 -7.82 20.73 12.25
N PRO A 80 -8.82 21.61 12.56
CA PRO A 80 -10.13 21.17 13.09
C PRO A 80 -10.87 20.17 12.20
N GLU A 81 -10.63 20.20 10.90
CA GLU A 81 -11.25 19.27 9.93
C GLU A 81 -10.91 17.80 10.23
N LEU A 82 -9.75 17.53 10.79
CA LEU A 82 -9.37 16.16 11.20
C LEU A 82 -10.29 15.67 12.32
N LYS A 83 -10.53 16.51 13.30
CA LYS A 83 -11.40 16.18 14.44
C LYS A 83 -12.85 16.01 13.97
N ALA A 84 -13.32 16.92 13.12
CA ALA A 84 -14.68 16.88 12.60
C ALA A 84 -14.96 15.62 11.78
N GLN A 85 -13.95 15.10 11.06
CA GLN A 85 -14.07 13.95 10.18
C GLN A 85 -13.45 12.67 10.73
N GLN A 86 -13.08 12.64 12.01
CA GLN A 86 -12.36 11.52 12.61
C GLN A 86 -13.04 10.16 12.38
N VAL A 87 -14.36 10.10 12.60
CA VAL A 87 -15.12 8.84 12.43
C VAL A 87 -15.08 8.38 10.98
N LEU A 88 -15.28 9.30 10.03
CA LEU A 88 -15.24 9.00 8.61
C LEU A 88 -13.84 8.50 8.19
N ILE A 89 -12.80 9.22 8.62
CA ILE A 89 -11.41 8.85 8.30
C ILE A 89 -11.11 7.44 8.79
N GLY A 90 -11.44 7.13 10.04
CA GLY A 90 -11.20 5.81 10.61
C GLY A 90 -11.95 4.70 9.90
N ARG A 91 -13.21 4.95 9.55
CA ARG A 91 -14.05 3.97 8.85
C ARG A 91 -13.53 3.67 7.44
N VAL A 92 -13.22 4.73 6.69
CA VAL A 92 -12.71 4.60 5.31
C VAL A 92 -11.39 3.84 5.32
N MET A 93 -10.48 4.19 6.22
CA MET A 93 -9.19 3.51 6.34
C MET A 93 -9.38 2.05 6.72
N GLN A 94 -10.23 1.75 7.68
CA GLN A 94 -10.48 0.38 8.13
C GLN A 94 -11.02 -0.48 7.00
N GLU A 95 -11.99 0.00 6.25
CA GLU A 95 -12.58 -0.74 5.13
C GLU A 95 -11.54 -1.04 4.05
N GLU A 96 -10.71 -0.05 3.70
CA GLU A 96 -9.67 -0.23 2.68
C GLU A 96 -8.57 -1.17 3.17
N GLU A 97 -8.15 -1.06 4.43
CA GLU A 97 -7.16 -1.96 5.01
C GLU A 97 -7.66 -3.41 5.02
N GLU A 98 -8.88 -3.63 5.48
CA GLU A 98 -9.47 -4.97 5.55
C GLU A 98 -9.63 -5.58 4.16
N SER A 99 -10.04 -4.77 3.19
CA SER A 99 -10.16 -5.22 1.80
C SER A 99 -8.82 -5.71 1.26
N PHE A 100 -7.75 -4.93 1.48
CA PHE A 100 -6.43 -5.30 1.00
C PHE A 100 -5.83 -6.48 1.75
N LEU A 101 -6.04 -6.55 3.07
CA LEU A 101 -5.50 -7.63 3.88
C LEU A 101 -6.03 -9.02 3.47
N ARG A 102 -7.23 -9.08 2.87
CA ARG A 102 -7.78 -10.34 2.39
C ARG A 102 -6.92 -11.00 1.31
N THR A 103 -6.22 -10.20 0.51
CA THR A 103 -5.41 -10.69 -0.60
C THR A 103 -3.91 -10.50 -0.40
N LEU A 104 -3.52 -9.70 0.60
CA LEU A 104 -2.12 -9.30 0.78
C LEU A 104 -1.19 -10.48 1.02
N SER A 105 -1.54 -11.38 1.92
CA SER A 105 -0.71 -12.53 2.25
C SER A 105 -0.46 -13.42 1.03
N THR A 106 -1.54 -13.75 0.31
CA THR A 106 -1.45 -14.58 -0.90
C THR A 106 -0.66 -13.88 -2.00
N GLY A 107 -0.89 -12.57 -2.17
CA GLY A 107 -0.16 -11.77 -3.16
C GLY A 107 1.33 -11.68 -2.85
N ILE A 108 1.70 -11.53 -1.59
CA ILE A 108 3.12 -11.53 -1.18
C ILE A 108 3.76 -12.88 -1.50
N ASN A 109 3.10 -13.97 -1.17
CA ASN A 109 3.61 -15.32 -1.45
C ASN A 109 3.81 -15.53 -2.95
N MET A 110 2.84 -15.11 -3.77
CA MET A 110 2.96 -15.17 -5.21
C MET A 110 4.16 -14.35 -5.70
N LEU A 111 4.30 -13.13 -5.23
CA LEU A 111 5.39 -12.25 -5.67
C LEU A 111 6.75 -12.80 -5.25
N GLU A 112 6.87 -13.34 -4.06
CA GLU A 112 8.12 -14.00 -3.61
C GLU A 112 8.50 -15.15 -4.53
N GLY A 113 7.53 -15.95 -4.95
CA GLY A 113 7.74 -17.04 -5.90
C GLY A 113 8.21 -16.53 -7.26
N VAL A 114 7.59 -15.47 -7.76
CA VAL A 114 7.97 -14.83 -9.03
C VAL A 114 9.40 -14.27 -8.95
N ILE A 115 9.73 -13.60 -7.85
CA ILE A 115 11.07 -13.05 -7.62
C ILE A 115 12.12 -14.17 -7.62
N SER A 116 11.86 -15.24 -6.86
CA SER A 116 12.77 -16.39 -6.80
C SER A 116 13.00 -17.00 -8.18
N GLN A 117 11.92 -17.21 -8.93
CA GLN A 117 12.02 -17.78 -10.27
C GLN A 117 12.78 -16.87 -11.23
N THR A 118 12.53 -15.57 -11.17
CA THR A 118 13.21 -14.58 -12.00
C THR A 118 14.71 -14.61 -11.74
N LYS A 119 15.13 -14.70 -10.48
CA LYS A 119 16.53 -14.80 -10.10
C LYS A 119 17.16 -16.12 -10.57
N GLN A 120 16.44 -17.24 -10.45
CA GLN A 120 16.92 -18.56 -10.90
C GLN A 120 17.16 -18.58 -12.40
N GLU A 121 16.35 -17.87 -13.16
CA GLU A 121 16.51 -17.75 -14.61
C GLU A 121 17.59 -16.75 -15.02
N GLY A 122 18.23 -16.10 -14.05
CA GLY A 122 19.27 -15.10 -14.31
C GLY A 122 18.74 -13.79 -14.86
N LYS A 123 17.44 -13.56 -14.76
CA LYS A 123 16.79 -12.33 -15.24
C LYS A 123 16.83 -11.25 -14.18
N LYS A 124 16.79 -10.00 -14.62
CA LYS A 124 16.76 -8.82 -13.75
C LYS A 124 15.41 -8.13 -13.69
N THR A 125 14.47 -8.58 -14.53
CA THR A 125 13.18 -7.93 -14.71
C THR A 125 12.05 -8.94 -14.53
N VAL A 126 11.09 -8.60 -13.68
CA VAL A 126 9.87 -9.38 -13.47
C VAL A 126 8.90 -9.08 -14.62
N ASP A 127 8.24 -10.12 -15.15
CA ASP A 127 7.28 -9.99 -16.24
C ASP A 127 6.13 -9.06 -15.87
N GLY A 128 5.78 -8.16 -16.81
CA GLY A 128 4.65 -7.24 -16.64
C GLY A 128 3.30 -7.95 -16.49
N GLU A 129 3.16 -9.13 -17.10
CA GLU A 129 1.98 -9.97 -16.96
C GLU A 129 1.77 -10.42 -15.51
N LYS A 130 2.87 -10.77 -14.82
CA LYS A 130 2.81 -11.15 -13.40
C LYS A 130 2.44 -9.95 -12.53
N ALA A 131 3.02 -8.78 -12.81
CA ALA A 131 2.67 -7.55 -12.11
C ALA A 131 1.21 -7.18 -12.32
N PHE A 132 0.68 -7.43 -13.52
CA PHE A 132 -0.73 -7.19 -13.80
C PHE A 132 -1.64 -8.15 -13.02
N THR A 133 -1.28 -9.42 -12.90
CA THR A 133 -2.03 -10.37 -12.07
C THR A 133 -2.09 -9.90 -10.62
N LEU A 134 -0.98 -9.40 -10.08
CA LEU A 134 -0.95 -8.83 -8.73
C LEU A 134 -1.87 -7.62 -8.60
N PHE A 135 -1.90 -6.78 -9.61
CA PHE A 135 -2.78 -5.61 -9.66
C PHE A 135 -4.26 -6.03 -9.74
N ASP A 136 -4.59 -6.87 -10.70
CA ASP A 136 -5.97 -7.21 -11.05
C ASP A 136 -6.61 -8.15 -10.01
N THR A 137 -5.89 -9.17 -9.59
CA THR A 137 -6.40 -10.22 -8.70
C THR A 137 -6.17 -9.91 -7.23
N TYR A 138 -5.01 -9.39 -6.88
CA TYR A 138 -4.62 -9.20 -5.48
C TYR A 138 -4.66 -7.75 -5.02
N GLY A 139 -4.97 -6.82 -5.92
CA GLY A 139 -5.10 -5.42 -5.58
C GLY A 139 -3.79 -4.71 -5.26
N PHE A 140 -2.67 -5.20 -5.78
CA PHE A 140 -1.35 -4.57 -5.60
C PHE A 140 -1.19 -3.43 -6.61
N PRO A 141 -1.16 -2.16 -6.18
CA PRO A 141 -0.78 -1.10 -7.10
C PRO A 141 0.58 -1.40 -7.72
N LEU A 142 0.81 -0.99 -8.96
CA LEU A 142 2.07 -1.28 -9.66
C LEU A 142 3.28 -0.78 -8.88
N ASP A 143 3.20 0.41 -8.30
CA ASP A 143 4.31 0.96 -7.53
C ASP A 143 4.65 0.12 -6.30
N LEU A 144 3.68 -0.56 -5.69
CA LEU A 144 3.94 -1.48 -4.58
C LEU A 144 4.72 -2.70 -5.07
N THR A 145 4.31 -3.30 -6.19
CA THR A 145 5.03 -4.42 -6.80
C THR A 145 6.46 -4.01 -7.15
N GLU A 146 6.63 -2.83 -7.74
CA GLU A 146 7.95 -2.29 -8.07
C GLU A 146 8.80 -2.10 -6.82
N LEU A 147 8.23 -1.56 -5.75
CA LEU A 147 8.93 -1.37 -4.49
C LEU A 147 9.49 -2.69 -3.94
N ILE A 148 8.65 -3.72 -3.91
CA ILE A 148 9.06 -5.04 -3.40
C ILE A 148 10.12 -5.67 -4.31
N CYS A 149 9.97 -5.54 -5.63
CA CYS A 149 10.97 -6.04 -6.58
C CYS A 149 12.30 -5.31 -6.41
N HIS A 150 12.28 -3.99 -6.24
CA HIS A 150 13.50 -3.20 -6.02
C HIS A 150 14.21 -3.58 -4.73
N GLU A 151 13.45 -3.92 -3.67
CA GLU A 151 14.03 -4.43 -2.43
C GLU A 151 14.82 -5.73 -2.65
N ASN A 152 14.51 -6.44 -3.71
CA ASN A 152 15.17 -7.70 -4.10
C ASN A 152 16.13 -7.53 -5.27
N GLY A 153 16.43 -6.30 -5.67
CA GLY A 153 17.36 -6.02 -6.74
C GLY A 153 16.82 -6.27 -8.15
N LEU A 154 15.50 -6.31 -8.31
CA LEU A 154 14.84 -6.56 -9.59
C LEU A 154 14.04 -5.35 -10.04
N GLU A 155 13.84 -5.25 -11.36
CA GLU A 155 12.95 -4.26 -11.98
C GLU A 155 11.66 -4.94 -12.42
N VAL A 156 10.67 -4.14 -12.86
CA VAL A 156 9.40 -4.65 -13.40
C VAL A 156 9.24 -4.15 -14.84
N ASP A 157 8.75 -5.02 -15.71
CA ASP A 157 8.44 -4.68 -17.10
C ASP A 157 7.14 -3.85 -17.15
N GLU A 158 7.28 -2.53 -17.10
CA GLU A 158 6.13 -1.62 -17.13
C GLU A 158 5.38 -1.65 -18.46
N GLU A 159 6.09 -1.84 -19.58
CA GLU A 159 5.44 -1.93 -20.89
C GLU A 159 4.54 -3.15 -20.98
N GLY A 160 5.00 -4.30 -20.49
CA GLY A 160 4.20 -5.51 -20.41
C GLY A 160 2.98 -5.33 -19.52
N PHE A 161 3.15 -4.66 -18.40
CA PHE A 161 2.04 -4.32 -17.51
C PHE A 161 1.00 -3.45 -18.23
N ASN A 162 1.45 -2.41 -18.90
CA ASN A 162 0.57 -1.49 -19.61
C ASN A 162 -0.16 -2.20 -20.78
N THR A 163 0.50 -3.14 -21.44
CA THR A 163 -0.12 -3.96 -22.48
C THR A 163 -1.29 -4.77 -21.92
N GLU A 164 -1.10 -5.39 -20.76
CA GLU A 164 -2.16 -6.15 -20.09
C GLU A 164 -3.31 -5.23 -19.65
N MET A 165 -2.99 -4.03 -19.13
CA MET A 165 -4.00 -3.03 -18.78
C MET A 165 -4.85 -2.64 -19.98
N GLN A 166 -4.20 -2.44 -21.13
CA GLN A 166 -4.90 -2.08 -22.36
C GLN A 166 -5.82 -3.20 -22.83
N LYS A 167 -5.37 -4.45 -22.77
CA LYS A 167 -6.20 -5.62 -23.10
C LYS A 167 -7.45 -5.68 -22.22
N GLN A 168 -7.32 -5.38 -20.94
CA GLN A 168 -8.44 -5.37 -20.01
C GLN A 168 -9.47 -4.30 -20.39
N LYS A 169 -9.02 -3.11 -20.77
CA LYS A 169 -9.91 -2.02 -21.18
C LYS A 169 -10.68 -2.31 -22.45
N GLU A 170 -10.14 -3.16 -23.32
CA GLU A 170 -10.75 -3.54 -24.59
C GLU A 170 -11.78 -4.68 -24.45
N ARG A 171 -11.88 -5.29 -23.29
CA ARG A 171 -12.83 -6.40 -23.04
C ARG A 171 -14.26 -5.91 -22.80
#